data_b17d58fd07d8e2840c9d342951a97245
#
_entry.id   b17d58fd07d8e2840c9d342951a97245
#
_cell.length_a   1.000
_cell.length_b   1.000
_cell.length_c   1.000
_cell.angle_alpha   90.00
_cell.angle_beta   90.00
_cell.angle_gamma   90.00
#
_symmetry.space_group_name_H-M   'P 1'
#
loop_
_entity.id
_entity.type
_entity.pdbx_description
1 polymer ?
#
loop_
_entity_poly.entity_id
_entity_poly.type
_entity_poly.pdbx_seq_one_letter_code
_entity_poly.pdbx_strand_id
1 'polypeptide(L)'
;MTQQQQNKQLRKWSRFQQKYEKYYAKKFHAALNFQIEVYLKTQDLMAIPSFPIYDILNKLYIVVGTSWVGQNKKVVTKAASGSMGVNEELARLIANYYGTDLLNTAEGITDYTREVIRKILIDATRTGIGFDEITREITALDSSINAMRAKRIARTETVTSANGAAMINAKIYADKNNSVLIKTWIAITDKRTRHNHRDINGRAIPIEEPFILGKYADLKMMQPGARTQPNGLSVPASEVVNCRCTVGFESKRDANGRIIVRK
;
A
#
# COMPACT_ATOMS: atom_id res chain seq x y z
N MET A 1 -5.21 22.56 0.96
CA MET A 1 -5.77 22.13 2.28
C MET A 1 -5.17 22.93 3.41
N THR A 2 -6.00 23.43 4.35
CA THR A 2 -5.50 24.08 5.58
C THR A 2 -4.88 23.06 6.53
N GLN A 3 -4.03 23.50 7.47
CA GLN A 3 -3.41 22.64 8.49
C GLN A 3 -4.48 21.88 9.31
N GLN A 4 -5.59 22.55 9.64
CA GLN A 4 -6.71 21.92 10.37
C GLN A 4 -7.35 20.78 9.57
N GLN A 5 -7.54 20.97 8.26
CA GLN A 5 -8.06 19.94 7.36
C GLN A 5 -7.10 18.75 7.24
N GLN A 6 -5.80 19.01 7.12
CA GLN A 6 -4.76 17.98 7.08
C GLN A 6 -4.75 17.16 8.39
N ASN A 7 -4.80 17.82 9.55
CA ASN A 7 -4.85 17.16 10.86
C ASN A 7 -6.10 16.29 11.02
N LYS A 8 -7.27 16.77 10.56
CA LYS A 8 -8.52 15.99 10.57
C LYS A 8 -8.41 14.75 9.69
N GLN A 9 -7.88 14.89 8.48
CA GLN A 9 -7.67 13.77 7.57
C GLN A 9 -6.67 12.77 8.13
N LEU A 10 -5.59 13.25 8.75
CA LEU A 10 -4.56 12.39 9.35
C LEU A 10 -5.12 11.53 10.50
N ARG A 11 -5.96 12.11 11.38
CA ARG A 11 -6.62 11.34 12.45
C ARG A 11 -7.54 10.25 11.89
N LYS A 12 -8.31 10.57 10.86
CA LYS A 12 -9.18 9.62 10.17
C LYS A 12 -8.38 8.51 9.50
N TRP A 13 -7.34 8.90 8.79
CA TRP A 13 -6.40 7.99 8.14
C TRP A 13 -5.76 7.02 9.13
N SER A 14 -5.21 7.53 10.23
CA SER A 14 -4.52 6.70 11.22
C SER A 14 -5.43 5.60 11.79
N ARG A 15 -6.69 5.92 12.11
CA ARG A 15 -7.68 4.93 12.57
C ARG A 15 -8.03 3.90 11.49
N PHE A 16 -8.21 4.38 10.27
CA PHE A 16 -8.49 3.51 9.12
C PHE A 16 -7.34 2.54 8.86
N GLN A 17 -6.12 3.04 8.75
CA GLN A 17 -4.92 2.23 8.53
C GLN A 17 -4.76 1.17 9.62
N GLN A 18 -4.84 1.54 10.91
CA GLN A 18 -4.70 0.61 12.03
C GLN A 18 -5.74 -0.51 12.00
N LYS A 19 -7.00 -0.18 11.66
CA LYS A 19 -8.08 -1.17 11.54
C LYS A 19 -7.73 -2.25 10.51
N TYR A 20 -7.37 -1.83 9.29
CA TYR A 20 -7.09 -2.76 8.20
C TYR A 20 -5.73 -3.46 8.36
N GLU A 21 -4.72 -2.77 8.87
CA GLU A 21 -3.43 -3.39 9.24
C GLU A 21 -3.67 -4.55 10.22
N LYS A 22 -4.42 -4.34 11.30
CA LYS A 22 -4.71 -5.38 12.30
C LYS A 22 -5.47 -6.57 11.68
N TYR A 23 -6.43 -6.32 10.82
CA TYR A 23 -7.23 -7.35 10.18
C TYR A 23 -6.40 -8.19 9.19
N TYR A 24 -5.69 -7.53 8.28
CA TYR A 24 -4.93 -8.23 7.24
C TYR A 24 -3.62 -8.83 7.75
N ALA A 25 -3.01 -8.28 8.81
CA ALA A 25 -1.85 -8.91 9.43
C ALA A 25 -2.14 -10.36 9.89
N LYS A 26 -3.33 -10.62 10.44
CA LYS A 26 -3.74 -11.99 10.82
C LYS A 26 -3.84 -12.92 9.60
N LYS A 27 -4.37 -12.41 8.48
CA LYS A 27 -4.52 -13.21 7.26
C LYS A 27 -3.16 -13.51 6.60
N PHE A 28 -2.30 -12.51 6.50
CA PHE A 28 -0.94 -12.72 6.00
C PHE A 28 -0.13 -13.64 6.91
N HIS A 29 -0.28 -13.53 8.24
CA HIS A 29 0.39 -14.44 9.17
C HIS A 29 -0.03 -15.90 8.92
N ALA A 30 -1.33 -16.16 8.80
CA ALA A 30 -1.83 -17.51 8.49
C ALA A 30 -1.30 -18.02 7.14
N ALA A 31 -1.25 -17.19 6.11
CA ALA A 31 -0.74 -17.58 4.79
C ALA A 31 0.77 -17.85 4.80
N LEU A 32 1.55 -17.05 5.54
CA LEU A 32 2.99 -17.27 5.69
C LEU A 32 3.29 -18.56 6.46
N ASN A 33 2.49 -18.88 7.47
CA ASN A 33 2.63 -20.13 8.21
C ASN A 33 2.25 -21.34 7.36
N PHE A 34 1.18 -21.22 6.58
CA PHE A 34 0.82 -22.25 5.62
C PHE A 34 1.95 -22.53 4.61
N GLN A 35 2.70 -21.52 4.19
CA GLN A 35 3.87 -21.70 3.33
C GLN A 35 4.96 -22.54 4.03
N ILE A 36 5.20 -22.31 5.33
CA ILE A 36 6.13 -23.12 6.13
C ILE A 36 5.63 -24.57 6.25
N GLU A 37 4.35 -24.77 6.54
CA GLU A 37 3.74 -26.11 6.63
C GLU A 37 3.86 -26.90 5.33
N VAL A 38 3.63 -26.24 4.18
CA VAL A 38 3.81 -26.87 2.86
C VAL A 38 5.25 -27.33 2.68
N TYR A 39 6.22 -26.46 2.98
CA TYR A 39 7.62 -26.85 2.90
C TYR A 39 7.97 -28.04 3.81
N LEU A 40 7.56 -28.00 5.08
CA LEU A 40 7.83 -29.09 6.04
C LEU A 40 7.24 -30.43 5.58
N LYS A 41 6.12 -30.39 4.87
CA LYS A 41 5.45 -31.56 4.31
C LYS A 41 6.12 -32.11 3.05
N THR A 42 6.52 -31.22 2.15
CA THR A 42 6.98 -31.59 0.80
C THR A 42 8.49 -31.68 0.68
N GLN A 43 9.21 -30.99 1.58
CA GLN A 43 10.66 -30.76 1.49
C GLN A 43 11.10 -30.11 0.17
N ASP A 44 10.15 -29.44 -0.51
CA ASP A 44 10.38 -28.79 -1.79
C ASP A 44 10.08 -27.27 -1.69
N LEU A 45 11.10 -26.44 -1.90
CA LEU A 45 10.96 -24.99 -1.93
C LEU A 45 10.04 -24.50 -3.06
N MET A 46 9.99 -25.22 -4.16
CA MET A 46 9.16 -24.85 -5.32
C MET A 46 7.68 -25.17 -5.09
N ALA A 47 7.39 -26.11 -4.19
CA ALA A 47 6.01 -26.41 -3.80
C ALA A 47 5.36 -25.31 -2.95
N ILE A 48 6.13 -24.35 -2.41
CA ILE A 48 5.59 -23.25 -1.61
C ILE A 48 4.72 -22.34 -2.50
N PRO A 49 3.39 -22.24 -2.24
CA PRO A 49 2.48 -21.52 -3.13
C PRO A 49 2.47 -20.01 -2.83
N SER A 50 2.39 -19.19 -3.90
CA SER A 50 2.14 -17.75 -3.81
C SER A 50 0.65 -17.38 -3.81
N PHE A 51 -0.20 -18.28 -4.31
CA PHE A 51 -1.63 -18.02 -4.47
C PHE A 51 -2.36 -17.56 -3.18
N PRO A 52 -2.12 -18.12 -1.98
CA PRO A 52 -2.75 -17.65 -0.76
C PRO A 52 -2.42 -16.18 -0.44
N ILE A 53 -1.19 -15.75 -0.73
CA ILE A 53 -0.78 -14.35 -0.59
C ILE A 53 -1.49 -13.47 -1.62
N TYR A 54 -1.55 -13.91 -2.87
CA TYR A 54 -2.25 -13.21 -3.96
C TYR A 54 -3.74 -12.98 -3.65
N ASP A 55 -4.45 -14.02 -3.17
CA ASP A 55 -5.87 -13.92 -2.82
C ASP A 55 -6.12 -12.88 -1.72
N ILE A 56 -5.25 -12.85 -0.70
CA ILE A 56 -5.33 -11.84 0.36
C ILE A 56 -5.06 -10.44 -0.19
N LEU A 57 -4.05 -10.26 -1.04
CA LEU A 57 -3.73 -8.98 -1.67
C LEU A 57 -4.89 -8.47 -2.52
N ASN A 58 -5.45 -9.31 -3.39
CA ASN A 58 -6.57 -8.95 -4.25
C ASN A 58 -7.78 -8.47 -3.42
N LYS A 59 -8.17 -9.23 -2.39
CA LYS A 59 -9.25 -8.84 -1.47
C LYS A 59 -8.92 -7.54 -0.71
N LEU A 60 -7.68 -7.39 -0.26
CA LEU A 60 -7.24 -6.19 0.44
C LEU A 60 -7.38 -4.96 -0.45
N TYR A 61 -6.88 -5.02 -1.68
CA TYR A 61 -6.87 -3.86 -2.58
C TYR A 61 -8.28 -3.39 -2.92
N ILE A 62 -9.19 -4.30 -3.19
CA ILE A 62 -10.59 -3.98 -3.45
C ILE A 62 -11.25 -3.40 -2.20
N VAL A 63 -11.19 -4.12 -1.07
CA VAL A 63 -11.92 -3.75 0.15
C VAL A 63 -11.37 -2.46 0.78
N VAL A 64 -10.05 -2.36 0.90
CA VAL A 64 -9.42 -1.18 1.52
C VAL A 64 -9.56 0.03 0.61
N GLY A 65 -9.31 -0.13 -0.69
CA GLY A 65 -9.42 0.95 -1.66
C GLY A 65 -10.83 1.53 -1.72
N THR A 66 -11.84 0.70 -1.93
CA THR A 66 -13.26 1.15 -1.99
C THR A 66 -13.74 1.72 -0.67
N SER A 67 -13.34 1.12 0.48
CA SER A 67 -13.69 1.61 1.81
C SER A 67 -13.09 2.98 2.11
N TRP A 68 -11.82 3.21 1.73
CA TRP A 68 -11.17 4.50 1.94
C TRP A 68 -11.81 5.60 1.10
N VAL A 69 -12.08 5.34 -0.17
CA VAL A 69 -12.80 6.26 -1.05
C VAL A 69 -14.20 6.54 -0.50
N GLY A 70 -14.95 5.51 -0.11
CA GLY A 70 -16.29 5.65 0.47
C GLY A 70 -16.33 6.54 1.72
N GLN A 71 -15.32 6.44 2.60
CA GLN A 71 -15.22 7.30 3.78
C GLN A 71 -14.88 8.75 3.43
N ASN A 72 -14.25 9.02 2.29
CA ASN A 72 -13.81 10.35 1.88
C ASN A 72 -14.74 11.03 0.87
N LYS A 73 -15.89 10.41 0.52
CA LYS A 73 -16.89 10.96 -0.41
C LYS A 73 -17.25 12.43 -0.15
N LYS A 74 -17.26 12.89 1.11
CA LYS A 74 -17.56 14.29 1.47
C LYS A 74 -16.52 15.31 1.00
N VAL A 75 -15.29 14.87 0.71
CA VAL A 75 -14.22 15.79 0.27
C VAL A 75 -14.25 15.98 -1.24
N VAL A 76 -14.67 14.96 -1.98
CA VAL A 76 -14.66 14.96 -3.46
C VAL A 76 -16.08 15.11 -4.04
N THR A 77 -17.13 14.77 -3.29
CA THR A 77 -18.50 14.72 -3.80
C THR A 77 -19.50 15.50 -2.96
N LYS A 78 -19.40 16.83 -2.90
CA LYS A 78 -20.60 17.62 -2.60
C LYS A 78 -21.60 17.62 -3.76
N ALA A 79 -21.29 16.98 -4.88
CA ALA A 79 -22.06 17.04 -6.12
C ALA A 79 -22.55 15.70 -6.68
N ALA A 80 -22.32 14.57 -6.04
CA ALA A 80 -22.82 13.28 -6.55
C ALA A 80 -23.54 12.49 -5.43
N SER A 81 -24.77 12.86 -5.16
CA SER A 81 -25.77 11.99 -4.57
C SER A 81 -26.18 10.99 -5.66
N GLY A 82 -25.70 9.78 -5.60
CA GLY A 82 -26.16 8.73 -6.51
C GLY A 82 -25.17 7.57 -6.63
N SER A 83 -25.62 6.45 -6.14
CA SER A 83 -25.51 5.09 -6.66
C SER A 83 -24.39 4.16 -6.20
N MET A 84 -24.84 2.94 -5.91
CA MET A 84 -24.05 1.71 -5.72
C MET A 84 -23.07 1.43 -6.88
N GLY A 85 -23.32 1.90 -8.10
CA GLY A 85 -22.48 1.67 -9.28
C GLY A 85 -21.06 2.25 -9.23
N VAL A 86 -20.82 3.27 -8.40
CA VAL A 86 -19.46 3.85 -8.27
C VAL A 86 -18.51 2.93 -7.55
N ASN A 87 -19.00 2.09 -6.64
CA ASN A 87 -18.13 1.17 -5.89
C ASN A 87 -17.69 -0.03 -6.75
N GLU A 88 -18.55 -0.51 -7.64
CA GLU A 88 -18.25 -1.64 -8.54
C GLU A 88 -17.30 -1.19 -9.66
N GLU A 89 -17.54 -0.03 -10.27
CA GLU A 89 -16.63 0.55 -11.26
C GLU A 89 -15.24 0.79 -10.66
N LEU A 90 -15.18 1.38 -9.46
CA LEU A 90 -13.91 1.60 -8.77
C LEU A 90 -13.21 0.29 -8.42
N ALA A 91 -13.94 -0.74 -7.97
CA ALA A 91 -13.37 -2.05 -7.68
C ALA A 91 -12.77 -2.68 -8.93
N ARG A 92 -13.46 -2.61 -10.08
CA ARG A 92 -12.96 -3.08 -11.37
C ARG A 92 -11.70 -2.34 -11.81
N LEU A 93 -11.68 -1.00 -11.66
CA LEU A 93 -10.52 -0.19 -12.02
C LEU A 93 -9.31 -0.47 -11.12
N ILE A 94 -9.53 -0.70 -9.82
CA ILE A 94 -8.48 -1.12 -8.89
C ILE A 94 -7.93 -2.47 -9.32
N ALA A 95 -8.79 -3.45 -9.60
CA ALA A 95 -8.38 -4.79 -10.03
C ALA A 95 -7.58 -4.74 -11.34
N ASN A 96 -8.03 -3.96 -12.32
CA ASN A 96 -7.32 -3.81 -13.59
C ASN A 96 -5.98 -3.08 -13.44
N TYR A 97 -5.93 -2.05 -12.60
CA TYR A 97 -4.70 -1.25 -12.41
C TYR A 97 -3.60 -2.02 -11.68
N TYR A 98 -3.98 -2.86 -10.70
CA TYR A 98 -3.01 -3.56 -9.86
C TYR A 98 -2.85 -5.05 -10.19
N GLY A 99 -3.63 -5.63 -11.10
CA GLY A 99 -3.68 -7.08 -11.30
C GLY A 99 -2.32 -7.76 -11.44
N THR A 100 -1.49 -7.29 -12.36
CA THR A 100 -0.13 -7.82 -12.57
C THR A 100 0.80 -7.52 -11.39
N ASP A 101 0.72 -6.31 -10.83
CA ASP A 101 1.54 -5.90 -9.69
C ASP A 101 1.25 -6.74 -8.44
N LEU A 102 0.01 -7.20 -8.25
CA LEU A 102 -0.36 -8.06 -7.13
C LEU A 102 0.22 -9.47 -7.27
N LEU A 103 0.27 -10.01 -8.49
CA LEU A 103 0.93 -11.29 -8.76
C LEU A 103 2.42 -11.21 -8.44
N ASN A 104 3.10 -10.20 -8.97
CA ASN A 104 4.53 -9.97 -8.72
C ASN A 104 4.82 -9.73 -7.22
N THR A 105 3.91 -9.03 -6.54
CA THR A 105 4.03 -8.81 -5.10
C THR A 105 3.88 -10.11 -4.31
N ALA A 106 2.91 -10.95 -4.67
CA ALA A 106 2.70 -12.24 -4.01
C ALA A 106 3.89 -13.17 -4.21
N GLU A 107 4.44 -13.22 -5.43
CA GLU A 107 5.65 -13.97 -5.75
C GLU A 107 6.85 -13.47 -4.92
N GLY A 108 7.13 -12.17 -4.93
CA GLY A 108 8.24 -11.61 -4.14
C GLY A 108 8.12 -11.84 -2.62
N ILE A 109 6.91 -11.87 -2.08
CA ILE A 109 6.68 -12.24 -0.66
C ILE A 109 6.99 -13.74 -0.45
N THR A 110 6.60 -14.59 -1.40
CA THR A 110 6.83 -16.03 -1.35
C THR A 110 8.31 -16.37 -1.55
N ASP A 111 8.98 -15.73 -2.48
CA ASP A 111 10.42 -15.90 -2.73
C ASP A 111 11.25 -15.53 -1.50
N TYR A 112 10.86 -14.51 -0.78
CA TYR A 112 11.53 -14.21 0.50
C TYR A 112 11.36 -15.37 1.52
N THR A 113 10.20 -16.02 1.55
CA THR A 113 10.01 -17.21 2.41
C THR A 113 10.92 -18.36 1.98
N ARG A 114 10.98 -18.63 0.67
CA ARG A 114 11.91 -19.62 0.08
C ARG A 114 13.37 -19.32 0.43
N GLU A 115 13.75 -18.05 0.33
CA GLU A 115 15.13 -17.62 0.62
C GLU A 115 15.50 -17.77 2.10
N VAL A 116 14.60 -17.44 3.02
CA VAL A 116 14.83 -17.63 4.46
C VAL A 116 15.02 -19.12 4.80
N ILE A 117 14.17 -20.00 4.23
CA ILE A 117 14.32 -21.45 4.42
C ILE A 117 15.63 -21.95 3.81
N ARG A 118 15.95 -21.54 2.58
CA ARG A 118 17.20 -21.91 1.90
C ARG A 118 18.43 -21.54 2.74
N LYS A 119 18.42 -20.37 3.36
CA LYS A 119 19.51 -19.91 4.22
C LYS A 119 19.68 -20.83 5.44
N ILE A 120 18.58 -21.23 6.10
CA ILE A 120 18.63 -22.21 7.19
C ILE A 120 19.26 -23.53 6.74
N LEU A 121 18.87 -24.05 5.57
CA LEU A 121 19.41 -25.29 5.01
C LEU A 121 20.91 -25.19 4.71
N ILE A 122 21.36 -24.07 4.13
CA ILE A 122 22.79 -23.83 3.87
C ILE A 122 23.57 -23.75 5.18
N ASP A 123 23.07 -23.01 6.15
CA ASP A 123 23.73 -22.87 7.45
C ASP A 123 23.76 -24.23 8.19
N ALA A 124 22.70 -25.01 8.13
CA ALA A 124 22.63 -26.38 8.65
C ALA A 124 23.67 -27.31 8.04
N THR A 125 23.82 -27.25 6.71
CA THR A 125 24.83 -28.04 5.99
C THR A 125 26.24 -27.67 6.42
N ARG A 126 26.48 -26.38 6.66
CA ARG A 126 27.78 -25.86 7.09
C ARG A 126 28.11 -26.21 8.54
N THR A 127 27.11 -26.21 9.41
CA THR A 127 27.27 -26.48 10.85
C THR A 127 27.09 -27.95 11.23
N GLY A 128 26.60 -28.78 10.31
CA GLY A 128 26.39 -30.22 10.54
C GLY A 128 25.23 -30.55 11.48
N ILE A 129 24.26 -29.63 11.66
CA ILE A 129 23.07 -29.88 12.49
C ILE A 129 22.13 -30.88 11.82
N GLY A 130 21.45 -31.70 12.64
CA GLY A 130 20.56 -32.77 12.16
C GLY A 130 19.19 -32.25 11.72
N PHE A 131 18.43 -33.13 11.07
CA PHE A 131 17.09 -32.83 10.48
C PHE A 131 16.11 -32.29 11.54
N ASP A 132 16.11 -32.81 12.75
CA ASP A 132 15.21 -32.38 13.82
C ASP A 132 15.48 -30.92 14.25
N GLU A 133 16.76 -30.51 14.26
CA GLU A 133 17.15 -29.15 14.56
C GLU A 133 16.72 -28.20 13.41
N ILE A 134 16.99 -28.60 12.18
CA ILE A 134 16.51 -27.85 10.97
C ILE A 134 15.01 -27.64 11.04
N THR A 135 14.25 -28.69 11.34
CA THR A 135 12.79 -28.63 11.47
C THR A 135 12.37 -27.66 12.58
N ARG A 136 13.05 -27.65 13.72
CA ARG A 136 12.80 -26.71 14.82
C ARG A 136 13.10 -25.27 14.42
N GLU A 137 14.21 -25.00 13.75
CA GLU A 137 14.56 -23.66 13.27
C GLU A 137 13.53 -23.13 12.25
N ILE A 138 13.12 -23.96 11.29
CA ILE A 138 12.10 -23.59 10.30
C ILE A 138 10.74 -23.33 10.98
N THR A 139 10.35 -24.19 11.92
CA THR A 139 9.10 -24.01 12.69
C THR A 139 9.14 -22.76 13.55
N ALA A 140 10.29 -22.41 14.11
CA ALA A 140 10.46 -21.19 14.92
C ALA A 140 10.29 -19.88 14.10
N LEU A 141 10.35 -19.93 12.77
CA LEU A 141 10.00 -18.77 11.90
C LEU A 141 8.54 -18.32 12.10
N ASP A 142 7.66 -19.23 12.53
CA ASP A 142 6.23 -18.99 12.71
C ASP A 142 5.95 -17.89 13.76
N SER A 143 6.53 -17.98 14.94
CA SER A 143 6.04 -17.24 16.12
C SER A 143 6.40 -15.76 16.16
N SER A 144 7.59 -15.35 15.69
CA SER A 144 8.03 -13.95 15.80
C SER A 144 8.28 -13.28 14.43
N ILE A 145 9.01 -13.96 13.55
CA ILE A 145 9.43 -13.39 12.27
C ILE A 145 8.23 -13.23 11.35
N ASN A 146 7.36 -14.25 11.23
CA ASN A 146 6.18 -14.18 10.39
C ASN A 146 5.14 -13.18 10.89
N ALA A 147 4.95 -13.05 12.21
CA ALA A 147 4.06 -12.05 12.78
C ALA A 147 4.51 -10.61 12.46
N MET A 148 5.80 -10.32 12.59
CA MET A 148 6.36 -9.01 12.23
C MET A 148 6.30 -8.75 10.71
N ARG A 149 6.58 -9.76 9.90
CA ARG A 149 6.47 -9.68 8.44
C ARG A 149 5.03 -9.41 8.01
N ALA A 150 4.09 -10.18 8.52
CA ALA A 150 2.67 -10.04 8.22
C ALA A 150 2.15 -8.64 8.54
N LYS A 151 2.54 -8.08 9.69
CA LYS A 151 2.20 -6.71 10.08
C LYS A 151 2.80 -5.66 9.13
N ARG A 152 4.06 -5.85 8.73
CA ARG A 152 4.75 -4.96 7.79
C ARG A 152 4.10 -5.01 6.40
N ILE A 153 3.78 -6.20 5.90
CA ILE A 153 3.08 -6.41 4.63
C ILE A 153 1.70 -5.74 4.70
N ALA A 154 0.89 -6.07 5.70
CA ALA A 154 -0.46 -5.53 5.85
C ALA A 154 -0.47 -3.99 5.89
N ARG A 155 0.48 -3.36 6.59
CA ARG A 155 0.62 -1.90 6.64
C ARG A 155 0.98 -1.33 5.29
N THR A 156 1.98 -1.87 4.63
CA THR A 156 2.46 -1.40 3.33
C THR A 156 1.34 -1.47 2.29
N GLU A 157 0.66 -2.63 2.21
CA GLU A 157 -0.39 -2.85 1.22
C GLU A 157 -1.66 -2.04 1.51
N THR A 158 -2.01 -1.82 2.77
CA THR A 158 -3.11 -0.91 3.15
C THR A 158 -2.84 0.52 2.68
N VAL A 159 -1.61 1.02 2.82
CA VAL A 159 -1.23 2.37 2.38
C VAL A 159 -1.25 2.48 0.85
N THR A 160 -0.65 1.51 0.16
CA THR A 160 -0.59 1.48 -1.31
C THR A 160 -1.99 1.42 -1.92
N SER A 161 -2.83 0.50 -1.45
CA SER A 161 -4.20 0.31 -1.92
C SER A 161 -5.08 1.55 -1.69
N ALA A 162 -5.12 2.07 -0.46
CA ALA A 162 -5.98 3.19 -0.11
C ALA A 162 -5.62 4.47 -0.89
N ASN A 163 -4.33 4.82 -0.96
CA ASN A 163 -3.88 6.02 -1.67
C ASN A 163 -4.00 5.87 -3.19
N GLY A 164 -3.75 4.69 -3.73
CA GLY A 164 -3.95 4.40 -5.14
C GLY A 164 -5.42 4.49 -5.55
N ALA A 165 -6.32 3.88 -4.79
CA ALA A 165 -7.76 3.99 -5.03
C ALA A 165 -8.26 5.42 -4.91
N ALA A 166 -7.77 6.19 -3.93
CA ALA A 166 -8.09 7.61 -3.79
C ALA A 166 -7.62 8.43 -4.99
N MET A 167 -6.44 8.11 -5.54
CA MET A 167 -5.90 8.75 -6.75
C MET A 167 -6.74 8.42 -8.00
N ILE A 168 -7.12 7.15 -8.19
CA ILE A 168 -7.99 6.70 -9.28
C ILE A 168 -9.33 7.45 -9.20
N ASN A 169 -9.97 7.45 -8.02
CA ASN A 169 -11.26 8.12 -7.82
C ASN A 169 -11.17 9.63 -8.03
N ALA A 170 -10.08 10.27 -7.60
CA ALA A 170 -9.88 11.71 -7.81
C ALA A 170 -9.75 12.06 -9.30
N LYS A 171 -9.08 11.23 -10.10
CA LYS A 171 -9.01 11.40 -11.56
C LYS A 171 -10.39 11.25 -12.21
N ILE A 172 -11.13 10.20 -11.86
CA ILE A 172 -12.52 10.01 -12.35
C ILE A 172 -13.39 11.23 -12.03
N TYR A 173 -13.28 11.75 -10.80
CA TYR A 173 -14.02 12.96 -10.42
C TYR A 173 -13.60 14.18 -11.25
N ALA A 174 -12.30 14.39 -11.44
CA ALA A 174 -11.78 15.48 -12.24
C ALA A 174 -12.32 15.44 -13.67
N ASP A 175 -12.34 14.25 -14.28
CA ASP A 175 -12.81 14.04 -15.66
C ASP A 175 -14.32 14.25 -15.77
N LYS A 176 -15.12 13.64 -14.87
CA LYS A 176 -16.58 13.76 -14.85
C LYS A 176 -17.07 15.20 -14.61
N ASN A 177 -16.31 16.00 -13.87
CA ASN A 177 -16.70 17.38 -13.51
C ASN A 177 -15.88 18.46 -14.22
N ASN A 178 -15.04 18.06 -15.15
CA ASN A 178 -14.11 18.95 -15.87
C ASN A 178 -13.31 19.86 -14.91
N SER A 179 -12.93 19.33 -13.73
CA SER A 179 -12.35 20.09 -12.62
C SER A 179 -10.84 19.99 -12.60
N VAL A 180 -10.15 21.08 -12.26
CA VAL A 180 -8.73 21.05 -11.92
C VAL A 180 -8.57 20.67 -10.45
N LEU A 181 -7.85 19.57 -10.19
CA LEU A 181 -7.59 19.11 -8.81
C LEU A 181 -6.16 19.37 -8.38
N ILE A 182 -6.03 19.61 -7.08
CA ILE A 182 -4.76 19.68 -6.37
C ILE A 182 -4.70 18.49 -5.40
N LYS A 183 -3.53 17.87 -5.30
CA LYS A 183 -3.25 16.83 -4.31
C LYS A 183 -2.22 17.30 -3.29
N THR A 184 -2.40 16.92 -2.03
CA THR A 184 -1.54 17.32 -0.91
C THR A 184 -0.96 16.07 -0.24
N TRP A 185 0.37 15.99 -0.08
CA TRP A 185 1.02 14.95 0.70
C TRP A 185 0.79 15.18 2.20
N ILE A 186 0.33 14.18 2.93
CA ILE A 186 0.05 14.26 4.36
C ILE A 186 0.83 13.17 5.08
N ALA A 187 1.87 13.56 5.80
CA ALA A 187 2.72 12.64 6.55
C ALA A 187 2.34 12.61 8.04
N ILE A 188 2.50 11.44 8.68
CA ILE A 188 2.54 11.36 10.14
C ILE A 188 3.90 11.88 10.58
N THR A 189 3.95 13.00 11.30
CA THR A 189 5.19 13.67 11.69
C THR A 189 5.71 13.15 13.03
N ASP A 190 6.15 11.90 13.08
CA ASP A 190 6.81 11.30 14.24
C ASP A 190 8.27 10.88 13.92
N LYS A 191 8.98 10.35 14.93
CA LYS A 191 10.39 9.93 14.81
C LYS A 191 10.61 8.82 13.75
N ARG A 192 9.55 8.07 13.39
CA ARG A 192 9.62 6.97 12.40
C ARG A 192 9.33 7.45 10.97
N THR A 193 8.94 8.69 10.79
CA THR A 193 8.68 9.25 9.45
C THR A 193 9.99 9.60 8.78
N ARG A 194 10.17 9.13 7.56
CA ARG A 194 11.36 9.39 6.74
C ARG A 194 11.56 10.88 6.52
N HIS A 195 12.81 11.30 6.43
CA HIS A 195 13.16 12.69 6.18
C HIS A 195 12.48 13.20 4.89
N ASN A 196 12.65 12.49 3.78
CA ASN A 196 12.03 12.86 2.50
C ASN A 196 10.52 13.03 2.57
N HIS A 197 9.82 12.22 3.36
CA HIS A 197 8.36 12.31 3.53
C HIS A 197 7.95 13.47 4.45
N ARG A 198 8.80 13.85 5.41
CA ARG A 198 8.57 15.04 6.25
C ARG A 198 8.75 16.32 5.46
N ASP A 199 9.76 16.37 4.61
CA ASP A 199 10.12 17.57 3.84
C ASP A 199 9.02 17.97 2.85
N ILE A 200 8.28 17.00 2.32
CA ILE A 200 7.15 17.26 1.41
C ILE A 200 5.79 17.27 2.11
N ASN A 201 5.76 17.16 3.45
CA ASN A 201 4.50 17.21 4.19
C ASN A 201 3.79 18.56 3.98
N GLY A 202 2.51 18.50 3.61
CA GLY A 202 1.71 19.68 3.28
C GLY A 202 1.94 20.25 1.88
N ARG A 203 2.89 19.71 1.10
CA ARG A 203 3.13 20.14 -0.28
C ARG A 203 1.90 19.84 -1.13
N ALA A 204 1.36 20.87 -1.76
CA ALA A 204 0.21 20.81 -2.64
C ALA A 204 0.65 21.02 -4.09
N ILE A 205 0.27 20.12 -4.99
CA ILE A 205 0.64 20.15 -6.40
C ILE A 205 -0.55 19.73 -7.28
N PRO A 206 -0.58 20.05 -8.59
CA PRO A 206 -1.54 19.51 -9.52
C PRO A 206 -1.62 17.98 -9.48
N ILE A 207 -2.82 17.42 -9.69
CA ILE A 207 -3.03 15.96 -9.57
C ILE A 207 -2.17 15.16 -10.55
N GLU A 208 -1.89 15.71 -11.72
CA GLU A 208 -1.11 15.08 -12.78
C GLU A 208 0.40 15.06 -12.50
N GLU A 209 0.90 15.96 -11.65
CA GLU A 209 2.31 16.08 -11.35
C GLU A 209 2.76 15.09 -10.27
N PRO A 210 3.97 14.55 -10.33
CA PRO A 210 4.52 13.72 -9.25
C PRO A 210 5.01 14.58 -8.08
N PHE A 211 4.93 14.05 -6.87
CA PHE A 211 5.73 14.55 -5.76
C PHE A 211 7.20 14.20 -5.98
N ILE A 212 8.08 15.17 -5.77
CA ILE A 212 9.53 15.01 -5.88
C ILE A 212 10.05 14.81 -4.46
N LEU A 213 10.67 13.66 -4.19
CA LEU A 213 11.23 13.28 -2.90
C LEU A 213 12.76 13.38 -2.90
N GLY A 214 13.29 13.94 -1.80
CA GLY A 214 14.72 14.02 -1.58
C GLY A 214 15.37 15.27 -2.17
N LYS A 215 16.60 15.51 -1.71
CA LYS A 215 17.38 16.71 -2.02
C LYS A 215 17.82 16.79 -3.50
N TYR A 216 17.90 15.64 -4.17
CA TYR A 216 18.46 15.54 -5.54
C TYR A 216 17.38 15.33 -6.62
N ALA A 217 16.11 15.51 -6.29
CA ALA A 217 14.99 15.57 -7.24
C ALA A 217 14.78 14.33 -8.16
N ASP A 218 15.43 13.20 -7.89
CA ASP A 218 15.43 12.05 -8.80
C ASP A 218 14.29 11.08 -8.55
N LEU A 219 13.68 11.08 -7.35
CA LEU A 219 12.61 10.18 -7.02
C LEU A 219 11.24 10.85 -7.14
N LYS A 220 10.41 10.33 -8.02
CA LYS A 220 9.08 10.85 -8.34
C LYS A 220 8.00 9.87 -7.93
N MET A 221 7.05 10.29 -7.08
CA MET A 221 5.93 9.46 -6.64
C MET A 221 4.60 10.16 -6.90
N MET A 222 3.65 9.47 -7.52
CA MET A 222 2.32 10.03 -7.75
C MET A 222 1.50 10.17 -6.46
N GLN A 223 1.69 9.25 -5.49
CA GLN A 223 1.06 9.25 -4.17
C GLN A 223 1.88 8.43 -3.18
N PRO A 224 1.63 8.55 -1.86
CA PRO A 224 2.26 7.67 -0.87
C PRO A 224 1.96 6.20 -1.16
N GLY A 225 2.98 5.36 -1.15
CA GLY A 225 2.88 3.93 -1.45
C GLY A 225 2.92 3.59 -2.95
N ALA A 226 3.10 4.55 -3.85
CA ALA A 226 3.35 4.25 -5.26
C ALA A 226 4.63 3.43 -5.41
N ARG A 227 4.59 2.35 -6.19
CA ARG A 227 5.73 1.45 -6.42
C ARG A 227 6.47 1.74 -7.71
N THR A 228 5.81 2.44 -8.61
CA THR A 228 6.34 2.80 -9.93
C THR A 228 6.32 4.32 -10.07
N GLN A 229 7.39 4.85 -10.59
CA GLN A 229 7.52 6.25 -10.96
C GLN A 229 6.79 6.53 -12.29
N PRO A 230 6.47 7.79 -12.63
CA PRO A 230 5.83 8.11 -13.91
C PRO A 230 6.59 7.69 -15.16
N ASN A 231 7.92 7.54 -15.05
CA ASN A 231 8.80 7.07 -16.14
C ASN A 231 8.91 5.53 -16.21
N GLY A 232 8.14 4.78 -15.43
CA GLY A 232 8.16 3.32 -15.40
C GLY A 232 9.21 2.69 -14.49
N LEU A 233 10.14 3.48 -13.92
CA LEU A 233 11.14 2.95 -12.99
C LEU A 233 10.52 2.59 -11.63
N SER A 234 11.08 1.60 -10.98
CA SER A 234 10.65 1.21 -9.63
C SER A 234 10.98 2.29 -8.60
N VAL A 235 10.06 2.48 -7.66
CA VAL A 235 10.33 3.27 -6.45
C VAL A 235 11.06 2.37 -5.45
N PRO A 236 12.16 2.83 -4.84
CA PRO A 236 12.90 2.05 -3.86
C PRO A 236 12.02 1.57 -2.71
N ALA A 237 12.17 0.31 -2.30
CA ALA A 237 11.41 -0.27 -1.19
C ALA A 237 11.55 0.53 0.12
N SER A 238 12.72 1.19 0.29
CA SER A 238 12.96 2.11 1.41
C SER A 238 11.97 3.25 1.51
N GLU A 239 11.33 3.67 0.43
CA GLU A 239 10.34 4.75 0.43
C GLU A 239 8.89 4.24 0.55
N VAL A 240 8.65 2.97 0.20
CA VAL A 240 7.31 2.37 0.18
C VAL A 240 7.01 1.56 1.44
N VAL A 241 7.92 0.66 1.83
CA VAL A 241 7.69 -0.29 2.95
C VAL A 241 7.48 0.45 4.27
N ASN A 242 6.46 0.06 5.04
CA ASN A 242 6.08 0.69 6.31
C ASN A 242 5.69 2.18 6.21
N CYS A 243 5.44 2.72 5.04
CA CYS A 243 4.92 4.08 4.90
C CYS A 243 3.59 4.23 5.65
N ARG A 244 3.33 5.43 6.21
CA ARG A 244 2.10 5.77 6.94
C ARG A 244 1.49 7.07 6.45
N CYS A 245 2.01 7.59 5.34
CA CYS A 245 1.52 8.82 4.74
C CYS A 245 0.21 8.58 3.97
N THR A 246 -0.55 9.64 3.77
CA THR A 246 -1.72 9.63 2.90
C THR A 246 -1.72 10.85 1.98
N VAL A 247 -2.63 10.88 1.01
CA VAL A 247 -2.83 11.99 0.10
C VAL A 247 -4.22 12.57 0.28
N GLY A 248 -4.33 13.90 0.26
CA GLY A 248 -5.59 14.62 0.23
C GLY A 248 -5.82 15.26 -1.13
N PHE A 249 -7.09 15.47 -1.49
CA PHE A 249 -7.48 16.10 -2.76
C PHE A 249 -8.44 17.24 -2.52
N GLU A 250 -8.34 18.29 -3.32
CA GLU A 250 -9.28 19.41 -3.35
C GLU A 250 -9.35 20.02 -4.77
N SER A 251 -10.51 20.59 -5.11
CA SER A 251 -10.65 21.36 -6.35
C SER A 251 -9.86 22.66 -6.25
N LYS A 252 -9.10 22.98 -7.29
CA LYS A 252 -8.42 24.28 -7.43
C LYS A 252 -9.47 25.39 -7.53
N ARG A 253 -9.23 26.49 -6.84
CA ARG A 253 -10.12 27.64 -6.83
C ARG A 253 -9.39 28.90 -7.32
N ASP A 254 -10.13 29.79 -7.96
CA ASP A 254 -9.66 31.13 -8.32
C ASP A 254 -9.63 32.05 -7.08
N ALA A 255 -9.22 33.32 -7.29
CA ALA A 255 -9.15 34.33 -6.24
C ALA A 255 -10.53 34.63 -5.61
N ASN A 256 -11.62 34.36 -6.30
CA ASN A 256 -13.00 34.56 -5.85
C ASN A 256 -13.60 33.30 -5.20
N GLY A 257 -12.80 32.24 -5.03
CA GLY A 257 -13.22 30.97 -4.42
C GLY A 257 -14.01 30.05 -5.35
N ARG A 258 -14.14 30.37 -6.66
CA ARG A 258 -14.84 29.54 -7.65
C ARG A 258 -13.94 28.39 -8.10
N ILE A 259 -14.54 27.21 -8.33
CA ILE A 259 -13.80 26.04 -8.84
C ILE A 259 -13.30 26.33 -10.24
N ILE A 260 -12.01 26.09 -10.49
CA ILE A 260 -11.41 26.19 -11.80
C ILE A 260 -11.73 24.92 -12.59
N VAL A 261 -12.31 25.10 -13.77
CA VAL A 261 -12.57 24.02 -14.73
C VAL A 261 -11.46 23.94 -15.77
N ARG A 262 -11.27 22.76 -16.35
CA ARG A 262 -10.37 22.56 -17.49
C ARG A 262 -10.94 23.30 -18.71
N LYS A 263 -10.09 23.94 -19.49
CA LYS A 263 -10.45 24.57 -20.76
C LYS A 263 -10.51 23.51 -21.85
#